data_1b3410cdc320a239e92078bc500c34bb
#
_entry.id   1b3410cdc320a239e92078bc500c34bb
#
_cell.length_a   1.000
_cell.length_b   1.000
_cell.length_c   1.000
_cell.angle_alpha   90.00
_cell.angle_beta   90.00
_cell.angle_gamma   90.00
#
_symmetry.space_group_name_H-M   'P 1'
#
loop_
_entity.id
_entity.type
_entity.pdbx_description
1 polymer ?
#
loop_
_entity_poly.entity_id
_entity_poly.type
_entity_poly.pdbx_seq_one_letter_code
_entity_poly.pdbx_strand_id
1 'polypeptide(L)'
;MHKLYSNCLRVAGSLQTLNRNILQLTESVKTLNRCLSINETATALRPFYFVVHPDLFGQHPKERKVNEESLKRLHEYLTSLRKTGTATPTELVFFVRPQQNEDLSSVKVNLQSESLRSTVTSVLSSVHLPLDFVQNIPKKRYRRVDIRWDPTYYHVTGQKNPYKEYYKRKKEWTLLDWLQKNSNKAVAKQLLCHQIQQEIAAIEREVIPGIGLKKLVWKNDWGSIHCLASLKSFHRMFQEHPAKTRHALKDKTLVFSKKTGVSAQGDVILSMEAVPSDWLKMLSLVDAYDGMVNRLPFMESKLSGLLADIRVTCPDRLIMAEEYELLLNQILNILRHSQAEVNHYLWDGDLSHLQLIVEGGEAPLTLSSSGQFIVPATVPGSMIVKFIADNKEMAFTVIQDMELLMRMEDVVQEQCKDRLQLTSISRDESVTPKQMISCCERLLEDAVYLSALSGGSVRVSNYYAVMKDGGISIPWNWKSDIS
;
A
#
# COMPACT_ATOMS: atom_id res chain seq x y z
N MET A 1 -11.72 -21.24 56.73
CA MET A 1 -10.30 -21.21 56.27
C MET A 1 -10.03 -21.96 54.96
N HIS A 2 -10.85 -22.91 54.52
CA HIS A 2 -10.65 -23.64 53.24
C HIS A 2 -10.92 -22.86 51.95
N LYS A 3 -11.74 -21.81 51.96
CA LYS A 3 -12.03 -21.00 50.78
C LYS A 3 -10.97 -19.95 50.42
N LEU A 4 -10.13 -19.55 51.38
CA LEU A 4 -9.03 -18.60 51.15
C LEU A 4 -7.78 -19.29 50.56
N TYR A 5 -7.57 -20.56 50.84
CA TYR A 5 -6.45 -21.34 50.28
C TYR A 5 -6.66 -21.69 48.79
N SER A 6 -7.91 -21.92 48.39
CA SER A 6 -8.27 -22.24 46.98
C SER A 6 -8.10 -21.03 46.03
N ASN A 7 -8.30 -19.82 46.53
CA ASN A 7 -8.12 -18.60 45.73
C ASN A 7 -6.65 -18.21 45.59
N CYS A 8 -5.80 -18.47 46.59
CA CYS A 8 -4.36 -18.23 46.47
C CYS A 8 -3.67 -19.15 45.45
N LEU A 9 -4.10 -20.41 45.32
CA LEU A 9 -3.57 -21.35 44.36
C LEU A 9 -4.01 -21.04 42.91
N ARG A 10 -5.19 -20.47 42.71
CA ARG A 10 -5.64 -19.99 41.38
C ARG A 10 -4.88 -18.74 40.93
N VAL A 11 -4.57 -17.82 41.82
CA VAL A 11 -3.79 -16.61 41.51
C VAL A 11 -2.32 -16.98 41.25
N ALA A 12 -1.74 -17.93 41.97
CA ALA A 12 -0.39 -18.41 41.73
C ALA A 12 -0.26 -19.14 40.36
N GLY A 13 -1.26 -19.91 39.96
CA GLY A 13 -1.30 -20.58 38.65
C GLY A 13 -1.41 -19.58 37.46
N SER A 14 -2.18 -18.53 37.64
CA SER A 14 -2.28 -17.47 36.57
C SER A 14 -1.02 -16.60 36.51
N LEU A 15 -0.30 -16.40 37.59
CA LEU A 15 0.99 -15.71 37.61
C LEU A 15 2.11 -16.55 36.95
N GLN A 16 2.08 -17.87 37.07
CA GLN A 16 3.04 -18.75 36.41
C GLN A 16 2.80 -18.86 34.90
N THR A 17 1.56 -18.84 34.46
CA THR A 17 1.21 -18.79 33.00
C THR A 17 1.52 -17.43 32.38
N LEU A 18 1.29 -16.34 33.12
CA LEU A 18 1.70 -14.99 32.68
C LEU A 18 3.24 -14.86 32.60
N ASN A 19 3.98 -15.40 33.56
CA ASN A 19 5.45 -15.41 33.49
C ASN A 19 5.99 -16.28 32.35
N ARG A 20 5.38 -17.42 32.03
CA ARG A 20 5.76 -18.22 30.85
C ARG A 20 5.49 -17.49 29.54
N ASN A 21 4.37 -16.82 29.43
CA ASN A 21 4.06 -16.01 28.24
C ASN A 21 4.96 -14.78 28.10
N ILE A 22 5.33 -14.15 29.23
CA ILE A 22 6.29 -13.04 29.26
C ILE A 22 7.69 -13.53 28.88
N LEU A 23 8.11 -14.71 29.35
CA LEU A 23 9.41 -15.31 28.99
C LEU A 23 9.45 -15.70 27.49
N GLN A 24 8.36 -16.23 26.93
CA GLN A 24 8.28 -16.50 25.48
C GLN A 24 8.26 -15.21 24.64
N LEU A 25 7.60 -14.16 25.12
CA LEU A 25 7.64 -12.84 24.48
C LEU A 25 9.03 -12.18 24.60
N THR A 26 9.74 -12.38 25.71
CA THR A 26 11.12 -11.86 25.87
C THR A 26 12.14 -12.66 25.05
N GLU A 27 11.94 -13.93 24.79
CA GLU A 27 12.78 -14.70 23.84
C GLU A 27 12.51 -14.30 22.39
N SER A 28 11.26 -14.07 22.01
CA SER A 28 10.92 -13.52 20.69
C SER A 28 11.44 -12.08 20.46
N VAL A 29 11.60 -11.30 21.53
CA VAL A 29 12.17 -9.94 21.46
C VAL A 29 13.73 -9.97 21.43
N LYS A 30 14.37 -11.03 21.89
CA LYS A 30 15.85 -11.16 21.83
C LYS A 30 16.39 -11.37 20.41
N THR A 31 15.58 -11.75 19.44
CA THR A 31 16.00 -11.99 18.05
C THR A 31 15.75 -10.83 17.09
N LEU A 32 15.26 -9.70 17.56
CA LEU A 32 15.15 -8.47 16.76
C LEU A 32 16.48 -7.67 16.78
N ASN A 33 17.58 -8.31 16.43
CA ASN A 33 18.72 -7.62 15.82
C ASN A 33 18.17 -7.00 14.54
N ARG A 34 17.96 -5.69 14.54
CA ARG A 34 17.31 -5.00 13.43
C ARG A 34 18.20 -5.09 12.19
N CYS A 35 17.88 -6.09 11.40
CA CYS A 35 18.39 -6.26 10.06
C CYS A 35 18.14 -4.99 9.25
N LEU A 36 18.94 -4.74 8.24
CA LEU A 36 18.64 -3.77 7.19
C LEU A 36 17.18 -3.95 6.76
N SER A 37 16.46 -2.86 6.59
CA SER A 37 15.11 -2.93 6.02
C SER A 37 15.19 -3.46 4.57
N ILE A 38 14.06 -3.90 4.04
CA ILE A 38 13.97 -4.40 2.65
C ILE A 38 14.49 -3.35 1.67
N ASN A 39 14.05 -2.11 1.87
CA ASN A 39 14.43 -0.99 1.01
C ASN A 39 15.91 -0.63 1.14
N GLU A 40 16.48 -0.67 2.35
CA GLU A 40 17.90 -0.44 2.58
C GLU A 40 18.75 -1.56 1.96
N THR A 41 18.33 -2.83 2.09
CA THR A 41 19.01 -3.98 1.48
C THR A 41 18.98 -3.91 -0.04
N ALA A 42 17.82 -3.61 -0.62
CA ALA A 42 17.67 -3.46 -2.07
C ALA A 42 18.50 -2.29 -2.61
N THR A 43 18.51 -1.16 -1.90
CA THR A 43 19.32 0.02 -2.29
C THR A 43 20.81 -0.28 -2.19
N ALA A 44 21.24 -0.97 -1.14
CA ALA A 44 22.64 -1.35 -0.95
C ALA A 44 23.15 -2.32 -2.03
N LEU A 45 22.34 -3.29 -2.44
CA LEU A 45 22.69 -4.29 -3.45
C LEU A 45 22.51 -3.80 -4.89
N ARG A 46 21.90 -2.62 -5.09
CA ARG A 46 21.68 -2.08 -6.45
C ARG A 46 22.96 -2.01 -7.31
N PRO A 47 24.11 -1.51 -6.83
CA PRO A 47 25.34 -1.53 -7.60
C PRO A 47 25.77 -2.94 -8.00
N PHE A 48 25.60 -3.92 -7.11
CA PHE A 48 25.91 -5.32 -7.38
C PHE A 48 25.02 -5.89 -8.50
N TYR A 49 23.72 -5.64 -8.46
CA TYR A 49 22.80 -6.09 -9.51
C TYR A 49 23.17 -5.50 -10.88
N PHE A 50 23.63 -4.28 -10.95
CA PHE A 50 24.07 -3.67 -12.22
C PHE A 50 25.33 -4.32 -12.84
N VAL A 51 26.12 -5.03 -12.04
CA VAL A 51 27.36 -5.67 -12.51
C VAL A 51 27.14 -7.13 -12.89
N VAL A 52 26.19 -7.83 -12.22
CA VAL A 52 25.95 -9.26 -12.41
C VAL A 52 24.64 -9.58 -13.13
N HIS A 53 23.89 -8.56 -13.59
CA HIS A 53 22.55 -8.78 -14.17
C HIS A 53 22.62 -9.68 -15.40
N PRO A 54 21.76 -10.72 -15.51
CA PRO A 54 21.78 -11.68 -16.63
C PRO A 54 21.68 -11.03 -18.02
N ASP A 55 20.99 -9.88 -18.12
CA ASP A 55 20.81 -9.17 -19.40
C ASP A 55 22.14 -8.57 -19.95
N LEU A 56 23.14 -8.38 -19.09
CA LEU A 56 24.47 -7.94 -19.52
C LEU A 56 25.27 -9.04 -20.25
N PHE A 57 24.83 -10.30 -20.14
CA PHE A 57 25.49 -11.49 -20.66
C PHE A 57 24.76 -12.10 -21.87
N GLY A 58 24.11 -11.28 -22.69
CA GLY A 58 23.35 -11.73 -23.86
C GLY A 58 24.15 -12.58 -24.85
N GLN A 59 25.46 -12.30 -25.00
CA GLN A 59 26.40 -13.02 -25.86
C GLN A 59 27.02 -14.26 -25.18
N HIS A 60 26.80 -14.45 -23.88
CA HIS A 60 27.37 -15.50 -23.04
C HIS A 60 26.29 -16.29 -22.33
N PRO A 61 25.55 -17.21 -23.01
CA PRO A 61 24.36 -17.87 -22.47
C PRO A 61 24.65 -18.79 -21.27
N LYS A 62 25.86 -19.34 -21.16
CA LYS A 62 26.27 -20.17 -20.01
C LYS A 62 26.44 -19.33 -18.75
N GLU A 63 27.17 -18.26 -18.86
CA GLU A 63 27.48 -17.30 -17.79
C GLU A 63 26.19 -16.60 -17.33
N ARG A 64 25.33 -16.23 -18.27
CA ARG A 64 23.99 -15.69 -18.01
C ARG A 64 23.17 -16.62 -17.12
N LYS A 65 23.11 -17.92 -17.46
CA LYS A 65 22.34 -18.90 -16.68
C LYS A 65 22.89 -19.08 -15.28
N VAL A 66 24.22 -19.06 -15.11
CA VAL A 66 24.87 -19.15 -13.80
C VAL A 66 24.53 -17.92 -12.94
N ASN A 67 24.59 -16.73 -13.52
CA ASN A 67 24.22 -15.50 -12.80
C ASN A 67 22.75 -15.48 -12.41
N GLU A 68 21.86 -15.90 -13.29
CA GLU A 68 20.41 -15.99 -13.00
C GLU A 68 20.14 -16.93 -11.82
N GLU A 69 20.72 -18.12 -11.83
CA GLU A 69 20.57 -19.11 -10.76
C GLU A 69 21.20 -18.61 -9.44
N SER A 70 22.38 -18.01 -9.51
CA SER A 70 23.05 -17.46 -8.34
C SER A 70 22.29 -16.27 -7.74
N LEU A 71 21.71 -15.39 -8.54
CA LEU A 71 20.84 -14.29 -8.07
C LEU A 71 19.57 -14.82 -7.39
N LYS A 72 18.95 -15.85 -7.93
CA LYS A 72 17.80 -16.50 -7.33
C LYS A 72 18.14 -17.06 -5.94
N ARG A 73 19.23 -17.81 -5.83
CA ARG A 73 19.71 -18.34 -4.54
C ARG A 73 20.09 -17.25 -3.55
N LEU A 74 20.71 -16.15 -4.01
CA LEU A 74 21.01 -14.99 -3.17
C LEU A 74 19.72 -14.39 -2.60
N HIS A 75 18.70 -14.23 -3.44
CA HIS A 75 17.40 -13.69 -3.01
C HIS A 75 16.69 -14.63 -1.99
N GLU A 76 16.74 -15.94 -2.22
CA GLU A 76 16.21 -16.93 -1.27
C GLU A 76 16.96 -16.87 0.07
N TYR A 77 18.30 -16.77 0.04
CA TYR A 77 19.13 -16.63 1.23
C TYR A 77 18.78 -15.37 2.04
N LEU A 78 18.71 -14.21 1.39
CA LEU A 78 18.32 -12.94 2.04
C LEU A 78 16.90 -12.97 2.60
N THR A 79 15.99 -13.65 1.91
CA THR A 79 14.61 -13.83 2.38
C THR A 79 14.54 -14.74 3.61
N SER A 80 15.33 -15.82 3.64
CA SER A 80 15.42 -16.73 4.78
C SER A 80 16.02 -16.02 6.00
N LEU A 81 17.13 -15.31 5.84
CA LEU A 81 17.72 -14.51 6.91
C LEU A 81 16.73 -13.51 7.52
N ARG A 82 15.87 -12.94 6.68
CA ARG A 82 14.86 -11.98 7.14
C ARG A 82 13.72 -12.64 7.90
N LYS A 83 13.24 -13.82 7.42
CA LYS A 83 12.07 -14.50 8.02
C LYS A 83 12.42 -15.26 9.28
N THR A 84 13.52 -15.97 9.28
CA THR A 84 13.91 -16.91 10.33
C THR A 84 15.12 -16.45 11.17
N GLY A 85 15.83 -15.41 10.71
CA GLY A 85 17.08 -14.96 11.34
C GLY A 85 18.28 -15.87 11.05
N THR A 86 18.06 -17.01 10.37
CA THR A 86 19.10 -17.99 10.01
C THR A 86 18.92 -18.40 8.57
N ALA A 87 20.04 -18.70 7.89
CA ALA A 87 20.04 -19.27 6.54
C ALA A 87 21.15 -20.29 6.43
N THR A 88 20.97 -21.30 5.60
CA THR A 88 22.00 -22.33 5.35
C THR A 88 23.17 -21.71 4.62
N PRO A 89 24.43 -21.93 5.07
CA PRO A 89 25.62 -21.46 4.37
C PRO A 89 25.60 -21.90 2.90
N THR A 90 25.83 -20.93 2.01
CA THR A 90 25.72 -21.18 0.57
C THR A 90 26.88 -20.49 -0.16
N GLU A 91 27.55 -21.20 -1.06
CA GLU A 91 28.53 -20.63 -1.97
C GLU A 91 27.85 -20.30 -3.30
N LEU A 92 28.04 -19.09 -3.79
CA LEU A 92 27.50 -18.60 -5.05
C LEU A 92 28.63 -18.18 -5.97
N VAL A 93 28.48 -18.41 -7.25
CA VAL A 93 29.41 -17.98 -8.29
C VAL A 93 28.71 -16.97 -9.18
N PHE A 94 29.36 -15.82 -9.38
CA PHE A 94 28.89 -14.78 -10.29
C PHE A 94 29.95 -14.48 -11.33
N PHE A 95 29.54 -14.28 -12.56
CA PHE A 95 30.35 -13.70 -13.60
C PHE A 95 30.15 -12.19 -13.62
N VAL A 96 31.27 -11.46 -13.70
CA VAL A 96 31.33 -10.02 -13.68
C VAL A 96 31.96 -9.55 -14.98
N ARG A 97 31.39 -8.53 -15.58
CA ARG A 97 31.94 -7.88 -16.76
C ARG A 97 32.80 -6.70 -16.32
N PRO A 98 34.13 -6.71 -16.56
CA PRO A 98 35.00 -5.58 -16.28
C PRO A 98 34.61 -4.34 -17.12
N GLN A 99 34.86 -3.14 -16.60
CA GLN A 99 34.52 -1.88 -17.27
C GLN A 99 35.36 -1.55 -18.51
N GLN A 100 36.47 -2.25 -18.74
CA GLN A 100 37.37 -2.04 -19.89
C GLN A 100 37.75 -3.39 -20.49
N ASN A 101 37.26 -3.71 -21.68
CA ASN A 101 37.65 -4.78 -22.64
C ASN A 101 38.47 -6.00 -22.13
N GLU A 102 38.34 -6.36 -20.87
CA GLU A 102 38.97 -7.53 -20.26
C GLU A 102 38.01 -8.72 -20.29
N ASP A 103 38.55 -9.91 -20.26
CA ASP A 103 37.78 -11.18 -20.24
C ASP A 103 36.87 -11.28 -19.01
N LEU A 104 35.77 -12.00 -19.16
CA LEU A 104 34.81 -12.27 -18.09
C LEU A 104 35.49 -12.90 -16.88
N SER A 105 35.41 -12.25 -15.72
CA SER A 105 35.91 -12.79 -14.47
C SER A 105 34.83 -13.48 -13.65
N SER A 106 35.17 -14.60 -13.00
CA SER A 106 34.26 -15.27 -12.08
C SER A 106 34.58 -14.90 -10.63
N VAL A 107 33.59 -14.55 -9.86
CA VAL A 107 33.72 -14.19 -8.44
C VAL A 107 32.92 -15.16 -7.59
N LYS A 108 33.56 -15.73 -6.54
CA LYS A 108 32.90 -16.59 -5.57
C LYS A 108 32.46 -15.79 -4.36
N VAL A 109 31.22 -15.91 -3.98
CA VAL A 109 30.60 -15.26 -2.83
C VAL A 109 30.19 -16.29 -1.81
N ASN A 110 30.82 -16.31 -0.65
CA ASN A 110 30.49 -17.20 0.46
C ASN A 110 29.50 -16.53 1.42
N LEU A 111 28.29 -17.06 1.47
CA LEU A 111 27.24 -16.59 2.35
C LEU A 111 27.22 -17.46 3.62
N GLN A 112 27.85 -16.97 4.70
CA GLN A 112 27.97 -17.68 5.99
C GLN A 112 27.45 -16.87 7.17
N SER A 113 26.94 -15.67 6.91
CA SER A 113 26.61 -14.69 7.94
C SER A 113 25.16 -14.82 8.41
N GLU A 114 24.96 -14.70 9.72
CA GLU A 114 23.64 -14.61 10.34
C GLU A 114 23.03 -13.20 10.30
N SER A 115 23.75 -12.22 9.78
CA SER A 115 23.33 -10.81 9.71
C SER A 115 23.17 -10.32 8.29
N LEU A 116 22.01 -9.74 7.94
CA LEU A 116 21.77 -9.11 6.64
C LEU A 116 22.84 -8.07 6.27
N ARG A 117 23.29 -7.26 7.25
CA ARG A 117 24.33 -6.25 7.01
C ARG A 117 25.65 -6.89 6.61
N SER A 118 26.13 -7.89 7.36
CA SER A 118 27.39 -8.55 7.04
C SER A 118 27.31 -9.33 5.73
N THR A 119 26.16 -9.95 5.43
CA THR A 119 25.92 -10.60 4.13
C THR A 119 26.02 -9.60 2.98
N VAL A 120 25.33 -8.45 3.07
CA VAL A 120 25.38 -7.40 2.04
C VAL A 120 26.79 -6.85 1.89
N THR A 121 27.49 -6.62 3.01
CA THR A 121 28.89 -6.17 2.99
C THR A 121 29.79 -7.19 2.29
N SER A 122 29.65 -8.48 2.60
CA SER A 122 30.42 -9.57 1.98
C SER A 122 30.18 -9.63 0.46
N VAL A 123 28.91 -9.53 0.03
CA VAL A 123 28.54 -9.53 -1.40
C VAL A 123 29.15 -8.34 -2.14
N LEU A 124 29.07 -7.14 -1.58
CA LEU A 124 29.65 -5.94 -2.20
C LEU A 124 31.18 -6.00 -2.23
N SER A 125 31.82 -6.46 -1.14
CA SER A 125 33.26 -6.58 -1.04
C SER A 125 33.84 -7.61 -2.03
N SER A 126 33.11 -8.70 -2.28
CA SER A 126 33.60 -9.74 -3.22
C SER A 126 33.71 -9.25 -4.67
N VAL A 127 33.02 -8.18 -5.03
CA VAL A 127 33.03 -7.55 -6.35
C VAL A 127 33.72 -6.18 -6.34
N HIS A 128 34.40 -5.84 -5.25
CA HIS A 128 35.10 -4.56 -5.06
C HIS A 128 34.21 -3.31 -5.21
N LEU A 129 32.92 -3.41 -4.86
CA LEU A 129 31.98 -2.30 -4.92
C LEU A 129 32.04 -1.43 -3.66
N PRO A 130 31.72 -0.13 -3.76
CA PRO A 130 31.77 0.79 -2.63
C PRO A 130 30.78 0.38 -1.51
N LEU A 131 31.24 0.49 -0.26
CA LEU A 131 30.51 0.13 0.95
C LEU A 131 29.89 1.33 1.67
N ASP A 132 30.07 2.55 1.13
CA ASP A 132 29.72 3.82 1.77
C ASP A 132 28.24 3.85 2.22
N PHE A 133 27.35 3.37 1.37
CA PHE A 133 25.94 3.34 1.69
C PHE A 133 25.64 2.47 2.93
N VAL A 134 26.26 1.28 3.01
CA VAL A 134 26.05 0.36 4.13
C VAL A 134 26.71 0.87 5.41
N GLN A 135 27.87 1.54 5.29
CA GLN A 135 28.59 2.11 6.42
C GLN A 135 27.86 3.32 7.02
N ASN A 136 27.28 4.16 6.18
CA ASN A 136 26.55 5.36 6.58
C ASN A 136 25.17 5.07 7.20
N ILE A 137 24.62 3.85 7.04
CA ILE A 137 23.42 3.46 7.78
C ILE A 137 23.77 3.33 9.26
N PRO A 138 23.20 4.16 10.15
CA PRO A 138 23.57 4.17 11.55
C PRO A 138 23.31 2.79 12.17
N LYS A 139 24.34 2.22 12.80
CA LYS A 139 24.17 1.09 13.72
C LYS A 139 23.32 1.63 14.87
N LYS A 140 22.02 1.39 14.87
CA LYS A 140 21.18 1.77 16.01
C LYS A 140 21.73 1.08 17.23
N ARG A 141 22.48 1.82 18.04
CA ARG A 141 22.72 1.45 19.43
C ARG A 141 21.34 1.42 20.06
N TYR A 142 20.87 0.23 20.45
CA TYR A 142 19.76 0.15 21.38
C TYR A 142 20.22 0.87 22.64
N ARG A 143 19.82 2.13 22.83
CA ARG A 143 19.57 2.58 24.18
C ARG A 143 18.56 1.59 24.71
N ARG A 144 18.86 0.92 25.82
CA ARG A 144 17.81 0.31 26.63
C ARG A 144 16.76 1.40 26.78
N VAL A 145 15.68 1.31 26.00
CA VAL A 145 14.52 2.15 26.24
C VAL A 145 13.94 1.54 27.49
N ASP A 146 14.16 2.20 28.60
CA ASP A 146 13.52 1.80 29.85
C ASP A 146 12.05 1.65 29.55
N ILE A 147 11.48 0.52 29.93
CA ILE A 147 10.06 0.22 29.70
C ILE A 147 9.27 1.33 30.39
N ARG A 148 8.64 2.19 29.60
CA ARG A 148 7.78 3.25 30.11
C ARG A 148 6.41 2.64 30.37
N TRP A 149 6.15 2.38 31.63
CA TRP A 149 4.85 1.92 32.06
C TRP A 149 3.84 3.07 31.98
N ASP A 150 2.56 2.73 31.77
CA ASP A 150 1.47 3.69 31.85
C ASP A 150 1.52 4.44 33.20
N PRO A 151 1.19 5.74 33.25
CA PRO A 151 1.17 6.51 34.52
C PRO A 151 0.35 5.85 35.63
N THR A 152 -0.70 5.13 35.31
CA THR A 152 -1.53 4.35 36.24
C THR A 152 -0.74 3.24 36.95
N TYR A 153 0.23 2.62 36.28
CA TYR A 153 1.11 1.62 36.90
C TYR A 153 1.87 2.19 38.11
N TYR A 154 2.45 3.40 37.96
CA TYR A 154 3.19 4.05 39.02
C TYR A 154 2.29 4.50 40.17
N HIS A 155 1.04 4.87 39.87
CA HIS A 155 0.04 5.22 40.87
C HIS A 155 -0.39 4.00 41.71
N VAL A 156 -0.64 2.86 41.06
CA VAL A 156 -1.09 1.62 41.72
C VAL A 156 0.04 0.94 42.51
N THR A 157 1.27 0.99 41.97
CA THR A 157 2.43 0.34 42.62
C THR A 157 3.12 1.20 43.67
N GLY A 158 2.78 2.50 43.79
CA GLY A 158 3.44 3.46 44.68
C GLY A 158 4.88 3.79 44.30
N GLN A 159 5.37 3.33 43.15
CA GLN A 159 6.71 3.63 42.67
C GLN A 159 6.78 5.06 42.13
N LYS A 160 7.95 5.74 42.36
CA LYS A 160 8.16 7.06 41.75
C LYS A 160 8.26 6.93 40.23
N ASN A 161 7.39 7.62 39.53
CA ASN A 161 7.44 7.71 38.08
C ASN A 161 8.68 8.52 37.63
N PRO A 162 9.74 7.89 37.10
CA PRO A 162 10.96 8.59 36.69
C PRO A 162 10.70 9.49 35.47
N TYR A 163 9.55 9.33 34.81
CA TYR A 163 9.18 10.07 33.61
C TYR A 163 8.11 11.11 33.86
N LYS A 164 7.79 11.44 35.14
CA LYS A 164 6.76 12.43 35.48
C LYS A 164 6.98 13.79 34.81
N GLU A 165 8.22 14.18 34.57
CA GLU A 165 8.55 15.41 33.83
C GLU A 165 8.44 15.26 32.32
N TYR A 166 8.60 14.05 31.79
CA TYR A 166 8.47 13.77 30.36
C TYR A 166 7.01 13.80 29.91
N TYR A 167 6.06 13.53 30.81
CA TYR A 167 4.62 13.70 30.57
C TYR A 167 4.14 15.15 30.77
N LYS A 168 5.04 16.07 31.21
CA LYS A 168 4.77 17.49 31.09
C LYS A 168 4.68 17.82 29.61
N ARG A 169 3.44 17.85 29.13
CA ARG A 169 2.93 18.30 27.83
C ARG A 169 4.02 18.42 26.75
N LYS A 170 4.12 17.44 25.85
CA LYS A 170 4.55 17.77 24.50
C LYS A 170 3.73 18.98 24.07
N LYS A 171 4.40 20.12 23.79
CA LYS A 171 3.70 21.28 23.21
C LYS A 171 2.94 20.73 22.00
N GLU A 172 1.63 20.68 22.11
CA GLU A 172 0.81 20.24 20.98
C GLU A 172 0.95 21.34 19.94
N TRP A 173 1.33 20.93 18.74
CA TRP A 173 1.48 21.87 17.63
C TRP A 173 0.11 22.45 17.29
N THR A 174 0.02 23.77 17.24
CA THR A 174 -1.08 24.42 16.57
C THR A 174 -0.83 24.46 15.06
N LEU A 175 -1.87 24.66 14.27
CA LEU A 175 -1.72 24.71 12.81
C LEU A 175 -0.78 25.87 12.40
N LEU A 176 -0.93 27.01 13.00
CA LEU A 176 -0.13 28.20 12.68
C LEU A 176 1.36 28.00 13.03
N ASP A 177 1.67 27.54 14.25
CA ASP A 177 3.05 27.19 14.65
C ASP A 177 3.70 26.21 13.66
N TRP A 178 2.93 25.20 13.23
CA TRP A 178 3.44 24.18 12.33
C TRP A 178 3.67 24.73 10.90
N LEU A 179 2.74 25.53 10.39
CA LEU A 179 2.85 26.17 9.08
C LEU A 179 4.04 27.13 9.04
N GLN A 180 4.20 27.98 10.05
CA GLN A 180 5.31 28.92 10.14
C GLN A 180 6.67 28.22 10.02
N LYS A 181 6.78 27.01 10.58
CA LYS A 181 8.03 26.22 10.53
C LYS A 181 8.23 25.46 9.22
N ASN A 182 7.17 25.03 8.55
CA ASN A 182 7.24 24.06 7.47
C ASN A 182 6.79 24.58 6.09
N SER A 183 6.18 25.78 5.99
CA SER A 183 5.71 26.35 4.72
C SER A 183 6.85 26.52 3.70
N ASN A 184 7.99 27.04 4.09
CA ASN A 184 9.14 27.20 3.18
C ASN A 184 9.63 25.84 2.63
N LYS A 185 9.57 24.78 3.44
CA LYS A 185 9.93 23.43 3.02
C LYS A 185 8.90 22.86 2.04
N ALA A 186 7.63 23.17 2.24
CA ALA A 186 6.56 22.76 1.33
C ALA A 186 6.74 23.43 -0.05
N VAL A 187 6.94 24.74 -0.08
CA VAL A 187 7.18 25.51 -1.31
C VAL A 187 8.41 25.01 -2.06
N ALA A 188 9.54 24.78 -1.36
CA ALA A 188 10.75 24.25 -2.00
C ALA A 188 10.53 22.89 -2.67
N LYS A 189 9.79 21.98 -2.00
CA LYS A 189 9.41 20.69 -2.59
C LYS A 189 8.46 20.83 -3.77
N GLN A 190 7.49 21.74 -3.68
CA GLN A 190 6.52 22.01 -4.74
C GLN A 190 7.19 22.50 -6.02
N LEU A 191 8.17 23.41 -5.91
CA LEU A 191 8.95 23.89 -7.05
C LEU A 191 9.71 22.77 -7.75
N LEU A 192 10.39 21.91 -6.96
CA LEU A 192 11.09 20.74 -7.53
C LEU A 192 10.14 19.75 -8.20
N CYS A 193 9.00 19.49 -7.56
CA CYS A 193 7.99 18.58 -8.10
C CYS A 193 7.36 19.12 -9.39
N HIS A 194 7.15 20.43 -9.47
CA HIS A 194 6.55 21.09 -10.63
C HIS A 194 7.36 20.86 -11.92
N GLN A 195 8.68 20.96 -11.86
CA GLN A 195 9.56 20.70 -13.02
C GLN A 195 9.40 19.25 -13.51
N ILE A 196 9.40 18.29 -12.58
CA ILE A 196 9.25 16.87 -12.90
C ILE A 196 7.85 16.60 -13.47
N GLN A 197 6.82 17.22 -12.93
CA GLN A 197 5.45 17.09 -13.44
C GLN A 197 5.30 17.66 -14.86
N GLN A 198 5.99 18.76 -15.18
CA GLN A 198 6.02 19.29 -16.54
C GLN A 198 6.66 18.33 -17.53
N GLU A 199 7.77 17.64 -17.15
CA GLU A 199 8.38 16.60 -17.99
C GLU A 199 7.43 15.40 -18.16
N ILE A 200 6.76 14.94 -17.10
CA ILE A 200 5.77 13.87 -17.16
C ILE A 200 4.67 14.26 -18.15
N ALA A 201 4.08 15.44 -17.98
CA ALA A 201 2.99 15.93 -18.83
C ALA A 201 3.43 16.11 -20.31
N ALA A 202 4.70 16.43 -20.56
CA ALA A 202 5.24 16.50 -21.91
C ALA A 202 5.27 15.12 -22.59
N ILE A 203 5.76 14.10 -21.86
CA ILE A 203 5.81 12.72 -22.37
C ILE A 203 4.39 12.14 -22.52
N GLU A 204 3.50 12.38 -21.56
CA GLU A 204 2.10 11.92 -21.61
C GLU A 204 1.37 12.49 -22.84
N ARG A 205 1.60 13.77 -23.18
CA ARG A 205 1.03 14.42 -24.38
C ARG A 205 1.48 13.76 -25.70
N GLU A 206 2.62 13.11 -25.71
CA GLU A 206 3.13 12.36 -26.87
C GLU A 206 2.63 10.91 -26.83
N VAL A 207 2.74 10.25 -25.70
CA VAL A 207 2.48 8.82 -25.52
C VAL A 207 0.98 8.50 -25.64
N ILE A 208 0.12 9.27 -25.01
CA ILE A 208 -1.33 9.00 -24.98
C ILE A 208 -1.92 8.98 -26.39
N PRO A 209 -1.79 10.05 -27.22
CA PRO A 209 -2.30 10.02 -28.56
C PRO A 209 -1.49 9.13 -29.50
N GLY A 210 -0.16 9.01 -29.28
CA GLY A 210 0.73 8.18 -30.09
C GLY A 210 0.37 6.70 -30.03
N ILE A 211 -0.12 6.21 -28.90
CA ILE A 211 -0.60 4.83 -28.71
C ILE A 211 -2.10 4.73 -29.02
N GLY A 212 -2.88 5.79 -28.76
CA GLY A 212 -4.34 5.78 -28.73
C GLY A 212 -4.89 5.31 -27.39
N LEU A 213 -4.21 5.65 -26.28
CA LEU A 213 -4.67 5.36 -24.92
C LEU A 213 -5.91 6.19 -24.59
N LYS A 214 -6.87 5.59 -23.89
CA LYS A 214 -7.99 6.31 -23.29
C LYS A 214 -7.52 7.21 -22.15
N LYS A 215 -6.63 6.69 -21.28
CA LYS A 215 -6.09 7.40 -20.11
C LYS A 215 -4.82 6.71 -19.61
N LEU A 216 -3.93 7.50 -19.00
CA LEU A 216 -2.81 7.00 -18.20
C LEU A 216 -3.04 7.39 -16.75
N VAL A 217 -2.90 6.43 -15.82
CA VAL A 217 -3.20 6.60 -14.40
C VAL A 217 -2.03 6.11 -13.55
N TRP A 218 -1.69 6.88 -12.53
CA TRP A 218 -0.68 6.52 -11.55
C TRP A 218 -1.36 6.07 -10.26
N LYS A 219 -1.16 4.82 -9.88
CA LYS A 219 -1.67 4.25 -8.62
C LYS A 219 -0.52 3.65 -7.80
N ASN A 220 0.26 4.54 -7.21
CA ASN A 220 1.39 4.17 -6.37
C ASN A 220 1.71 5.28 -5.36
N ASP A 221 2.40 4.90 -4.29
CA ASP A 221 2.91 5.82 -3.25
C ASP A 221 4.32 6.35 -3.59
N TRP A 222 4.77 6.17 -4.83
CA TRP A 222 6.12 6.55 -5.26
C TRP A 222 6.17 8.03 -5.62
N GLY A 223 7.32 8.65 -5.43
CA GLY A 223 7.46 10.07 -5.79
C GLY A 223 7.53 10.29 -7.30
N SER A 224 7.24 11.52 -7.74
CA SER A 224 7.22 11.94 -9.15
C SER A 224 8.47 11.57 -9.94
N ILE A 225 9.65 11.51 -9.29
CA ILE A 225 10.91 11.08 -9.91
C ILE A 225 10.82 9.63 -10.44
N HIS A 226 10.22 8.73 -9.66
CA HIS A 226 10.05 7.33 -10.08
C HIS A 226 9.01 7.21 -11.19
N CYS A 227 7.92 7.99 -11.11
CA CYS A 227 6.92 8.06 -12.18
C CYS A 227 7.57 8.51 -13.49
N LEU A 228 8.39 9.57 -13.46
CA LEU A 228 9.10 10.06 -14.63
C LEU A 228 10.07 9.00 -15.21
N ALA A 229 10.82 8.31 -14.35
CA ALA A 229 11.76 7.27 -14.79
C ALA A 229 11.03 6.10 -15.47
N SER A 230 9.91 5.63 -14.88
CA SER A 230 9.09 4.56 -15.46
C SER A 230 8.45 5.01 -16.78
N LEU A 231 7.96 6.24 -16.85
CA LEU A 231 7.37 6.78 -18.07
C LEU A 231 8.40 6.93 -19.20
N LYS A 232 9.61 7.39 -18.90
CA LYS A 232 10.72 7.45 -19.87
C LYS A 232 11.09 6.04 -20.37
N SER A 233 11.10 5.04 -19.50
CA SER A 233 11.38 3.65 -19.89
C SER A 233 10.25 3.08 -20.75
N PHE A 234 9.01 3.37 -20.40
CA PHE A 234 7.84 2.97 -21.19
C PHE A 234 7.80 3.67 -22.56
N HIS A 235 8.09 4.97 -22.62
CA HIS A 235 8.17 5.73 -23.87
C HIS A 235 9.23 5.16 -24.80
N ARG A 236 10.41 4.81 -24.28
CA ARG A 236 11.48 4.15 -25.06
C ARG A 236 11.01 2.79 -25.61
N MET A 237 10.39 1.97 -24.78
CA MET A 237 9.81 0.67 -25.18
C MET A 237 8.75 0.88 -26.29
N PHE A 238 7.92 1.92 -26.18
CA PHE A 238 6.94 2.24 -27.20
C PHE A 238 7.61 2.63 -28.54
N GLN A 239 8.69 3.41 -28.50
CA GLN A 239 9.46 3.77 -29.70
C GLN A 239 10.10 2.56 -30.37
N GLU A 240 10.57 1.57 -29.59
CA GLU A 240 11.15 0.32 -30.08
C GLU A 240 10.11 -0.65 -30.64
N HIS A 241 8.90 -0.69 -30.03
CA HIS A 241 7.85 -1.64 -30.37
C HIS A 241 6.47 -0.99 -30.61
N PRO A 242 6.34 -0.02 -31.52
CA PRO A 242 5.15 0.80 -31.65
C PRO A 242 3.90 0.01 -32.08
N ALA A 243 4.03 -0.97 -32.96
CA ALA A 243 2.91 -1.76 -33.46
C ALA A 243 2.29 -2.64 -32.35
N LYS A 244 3.12 -3.33 -31.57
CA LYS A 244 2.66 -4.18 -30.45
C LYS A 244 1.99 -3.35 -29.37
N THR A 245 2.62 -2.24 -28.98
CA THR A 245 2.14 -1.37 -27.91
C THR A 245 0.79 -0.74 -28.30
N ARG A 246 0.64 -0.24 -29.54
CA ARG A 246 -0.63 0.28 -30.03
C ARG A 246 -1.72 -0.79 -30.06
N HIS A 247 -1.42 -1.97 -30.56
CA HIS A 247 -2.39 -3.05 -30.65
C HIS A 247 -2.96 -3.42 -29.27
N ALA A 248 -2.09 -3.60 -28.29
CA ALA A 248 -2.48 -4.03 -26.94
C ALA A 248 -3.20 -2.93 -26.12
N LEU A 249 -2.88 -1.66 -26.35
CA LEU A 249 -3.30 -0.55 -25.48
C LEU A 249 -4.29 0.42 -26.11
N LYS A 250 -4.63 0.25 -27.39
CA LYS A 250 -5.61 1.10 -28.07
C LYS A 250 -6.95 1.09 -27.34
N ASP A 251 -7.49 2.28 -27.09
CA ASP A 251 -8.77 2.51 -26.40
C ASP A 251 -8.84 1.95 -24.95
N LYS A 252 -7.69 1.53 -24.38
CA LYS A 252 -7.58 1.04 -23.00
C LYS A 252 -6.97 2.09 -22.07
N THR A 253 -7.21 1.94 -20.77
CA THR A 253 -6.52 2.71 -19.73
C THR A 253 -5.25 1.98 -19.34
N LEU A 254 -4.13 2.69 -19.32
CA LEU A 254 -2.88 2.19 -18.79
C LEU A 254 -2.71 2.66 -17.34
N VAL A 255 -2.47 1.73 -16.43
CA VAL A 255 -2.27 2.01 -15.00
C VAL A 255 -0.88 1.57 -14.57
N PHE A 256 -0.09 2.49 -14.05
CA PHE A 256 1.17 2.15 -13.37
C PHE A 256 0.92 1.91 -11.88
N SER A 257 1.28 0.70 -11.41
CA SER A 257 1.01 0.23 -10.05
C SER A 257 2.18 -0.64 -9.53
N LYS A 258 1.94 -1.38 -8.46
CA LYS A 258 2.87 -2.40 -7.92
C LYS A 258 2.67 -3.79 -8.54
N LYS A 259 1.52 -4.04 -9.16
CA LYS A 259 1.16 -5.32 -9.79
C LYS A 259 1.23 -5.19 -11.31
N THR A 260 1.25 -6.30 -12.02
CA THR A 260 1.14 -6.39 -13.49
C THR A 260 0.00 -7.32 -13.85
N GLY A 261 -0.85 -6.94 -14.81
CA GLY A 261 -1.99 -7.74 -15.26
C GLY A 261 -3.04 -6.90 -15.98
N VAL A 262 -4.26 -7.43 -16.07
CA VAL A 262 -5.45 -6.72 -16.56
C VAL A 262 -6.47 -6.65 -15.43
N SER A 263 -7.02 -5.46 -15.17
CA SER A 263 -8.05 -5.29 -14.15
C SER A 263 -9.40 -5.87 -14.59
N ALA A 264 -10.30 -6.08 -13.63
CA ALA A 264 -11.68 -6.46 -13.91
C ALA A 264 -12.43 -5.47 -14.83
N GLN A 265 -11.97 -4.24 -14.91
CA GLN A 265 -12.52 -3.20 -15.80
C GLN A 265 -11.85 -3.14 -17.19
N GLY A 266 -10.87 -4.02 -17.45
CA GLY A 266 -10.11 -4.04 -18.70
C GLY A 266 -8.95 -3.03 -18.74
N ASP A 267 -8.62 -2.37 -17.62
CA ASP A 267 -7.45 -1.52 -17.54
C ASP A 267 -6.18 -2.36 -17.55
N VAL A 268 -5.18 -1.99 -18.34
CA VAL A 268 -3.89 -2.69 -18.38
C VAL A 268 -2.99 -2.12 -17.28
N ILE A 269 -2.55 -2.97 -16.38
CA ILE A 269 -1.75 -2.60 -15.21
C ILE A 269 -0.32 -3.06 -15.45
N LEU A 270 0.63 -2.13 -15.35
CA LEU A 270 2.06 -2.41 -15.45
C LEU A 270 2.76 -2.05 -14.13
N SER A 271 3.56 -2.99 -13.63
CA SER A 271 4.36 -2.74 -12.46
C SER A 271 5.52 -1.80 -12.77
N MET A 272 5.67 -0.77 -11.94
CA MET A 272 6.81 0.15 -12.04
C MET A 272 8.15 -0.49 -11.62
N GLU A 273 8.09 -1.65 -10.96
CA GLU A 273 9.27 -2.42 -10.54
C GLU A 273 9.71 -3.42 -11.61
N ALA A 274 8.86 -3.65 -12.63
CA ALA A 274 9.14 -4.57 -13.71
C ALA A 274 10.03 -3.91 -14.79
N VAL A 275 10.75 -4.75 -15.52
CA VAL A 275 11.57 -4.31 -16.65
C VAL A 275 10.75 -4.23 -17.94
N PRO A 276 11.16 -3.43 -18.93
CA PRO A 276 10.42 -3.26 -20.19
C PRO A 276 10.12 -4.58 -20.93
N SER A 277 10.98 -5.58 -20.83
CA SER A 277 10.75 -6.91 -21.41
C SER A 277 9.54 -7.62 -20.81
N ASP A 278 9.26 -7.44 -19.50
CA ASP A 278 8.11 -8.03 -18.84
C ASP A 278 6.83 -7.27 -19.17
N TRP A 279 6.93 -5.95 -19.37
CA TRP A 279 5.82 -5.16 -19.91
C TRP A 279 5.43 -5.65 -21.33
N LEU A 280 6.42 -5.91 -22.20
CA LEU A 280 6.15 -6.43 -23.54
C LEU A 280 5.52 -7.83 -23.52
N LYS A 281 5.94 -8.70 -22.60
CA LYS A 281 5.29 -10.01 -22.39
C LYS A 281 3.84 -9.82 -21.98
N MET A 282 3.57 -8.95 -21.02
CA MET A 282 2.21 -8.66 -20.57
C MET A 282 1.35 -8.09 -21.70
N LEU A 283 1.89 -7.14 -22.47
CA LEU A 283 1.19 -6.57 -23.62
C LEU A 283 0.82 -7.61 -24.69
N SER A 284 1.63 -8.67 -24.87
CA SER A 284 1.30 -9.74 -25.79
C SER A 284 0.20 -10.70 -25.29
N LEU A 285 -0.17 -10.60 -24.00
CA LEU A 285 -1.23 -11.41 -23.40
C LEU A 285 -2.56 -10.66 -23.25
N VAL A 286 -2.58 -9.35 -23.47
CA VAL A 286 -3.77 -8.50 -23.22
C VAL A 286 -5.00 -8.98 -23.95
N ASP A 287 -4.88 -9.40 -25.22
CA ASP A 287 -6.01 -9.86 -26.02
C ASP A 287 -6.67 -11.14 -25.44
N ALA A 288 -5.89 -11.98 -24.75
CA ALA A 288 -6.41 -13.17 -24.09
C ALA A 288 -7.36 -12.83 -22.91
N TYR A 289 -7.20 -11.65 -22.33
CA TYR A 289 -8.06 -11.17 -21.24
C TYR A 289 -9.37 -10.56 -21.70
N ASP A 290 -9.49 -10.13 -22.94
CA ASP A 290 -10.69 -9.45 -23.45
C ASP A 290 -11.93 -10.35 -23.34
N GLY A 291 -11.79 -11.65 -23.64
CA GLY A 291 -12.88 -12.62 -23.46
C GLY A 291 -13.31 -12.77 -21.99
N MET A 292 -12.38 -12.72 -21.05
CA MET A 292 -12.63 -12.78 -19.61
C MET A 292 -13.32 -11.51 -19.15
N VAL A 293 -12.76 -10.36 -19.42
CA VAL A 293 -13.30 -9.04 -19.05
C VAL A 293 -14.73 -8.87 -19.55
N ASN A 294 -15.03 -9.30 -20.78
CA ASN A 294 -16.37 -9.24 -21.35
C ASN A 294 -17.39 -10.16 -20.66
N ARG A 295 -16.95 -11.23 -19.99
CA ARG A 295 -17.83 -12.13 -19.23
C ARG A 295 -18.19 -11.58 -17.84
N LEU A 296 -17.34 -10.75 -17.23
CA LEU A 296 -17.53 -10.26 -15.87
C LEU A 296 -18.87 -9.53 -15.67
N PRO A 297 -19.29 -8.58 -16.53
CA PRO A 297 -20.58 -7.91 -16.37
C PRO A 297 -21.79 -8.88 -16.45
N PHE A 298 -21.66 -9.92 -17.26
CA PHE A 298 -22.71 -10.96 -17.32
C PHE A 298 -22.78 -11.77 -16.01
N MET A 299 -21.63 -12.07 -15.41
CA MET A 299 -21.57 -12.77 -14.13
C MET A 299 -22.10 -11.91 -12.98
N GLU A 300 -21.76 -10.61 -12.96
CA GLU A 300 -22.29 -9.62 -12.02
C GLU A 300 -23.82 -9.51 -12.14
N SER A 301 -24.33 -9.39 -13.37
CA SER A 301 -25.79 -9.35 -13.63
C SER A 301 -26.48 -10.63 -13.19
N LYS A 302 -25.88 -11.79 -13.41
CA LYS A 302 -26.42 -13.07 -12.95
C LYS A 302 -26.44 -13.18 -11.42
N LEU A 303 -25.40 -12.70 -10.75
CA LEU A 303 -25.32 -12.62 -9.29
C LEU A 303 -26.37 -11.65 -8.74
N SER A 304 -26.50 -10.49 -9.37
CA SER A 304 -27.53 -9.48 -9.06
C SER A 304 -28.93 -10.09 -9.12
N GLY A 305 -29.30 -10.74 -10.20
CA GLY A 305 -30.61 -11.39 -10.36
C GLY A 305 -30.87 -12.55 -9.38
N LEU A 306 -29.82 -13.21 -8.85
CA LEU A 306 -29.97 -14.19 -7.78
C LEU A 306 -30.24 -13.56 -6.41
N LEU A 307 -29.95 -12.29 -6.21
CA LEU A 307 -30.04 -11.58 -4.93
C LEU A 307 -31.01 -10.38 -5.00
N ALA A 308 -32.16 -10.55 -5.66
CA ALA A 308 -33.22 -9.52 -5.77
C ALA A 308 -32.69 -8.20 -6.35
N ASP A 309 -31.90 -8.30 -7.43
CA ASP A 309 -31.36 -7.20 -8.22
C ASP A 309 -30.41 -6.25 -7.48
N ILE A 310 -29.82 -6.69 -6.36
CA ILE A 310 -28.77 -5.94 -5.66
C ILE A 310 -27.63 -5.64 -6.62
N ARG A 311 -27.14 -4.42 -6.62
CA ARG A 311 -26.05 -4.01 -7.50
C ARG A 311 -24.71 -4.61 -7.06
N VAL A 312 -24.17 -5.51 -7.85
CA VAL A 312 -22.84 -6.07 -7.63
C VAL A 312 -21.79 -5.10 -8.13
N THR A 313 -20.81 -4.80 -7.30
CA THR A 313 -19.72 -3.87 -7.63
C THR A 313 -18.36 -4.50 -7.33
N CYS A 314 -17.38 -4.15 -8.13
CA CYS A 314 -16.01 -4.59 -7.94
C CYS A 314 -15.38 -3.93 -6.70
N PRO A 315 -14.74 -4.68 -5.80
CA PRO A 315 -14.21 -4.15 -4.52
C PRO A 315 -13.10 -3.12 -4.72
N ASP A 316 -12.19 -3.37 -5.64
CA ASP A 316 -11.10 -2.46 -5.99
C ASP A 316 -11.00 -2.36 -7.52
N ARG A 317 -10.79 -1.14 -7.99
CA ARG A 317 -10.53 -0.87 -9.41
C ARG A 317 -9.29 -1.60 -9.96
N LEU A 318 -8.40 -2.03 -9.07
CA LEU A 318 -7.17 -2.76 -9.43
C LEU A 318 -7.23 -4.27 -9.14
N ILE A 319 -8.40 -4.82 -8.82
CA ILE A 319 -8.53 -6.28 -8.75
C ILE A 319 -8.28 -6.88 -10.13
N MET A 320 -7.50 -7.94 -10.19
CA MET A 320 -7.20 -8.61 -11.45
C MET A 320 -8.43 -9.33 -11.99
N ALA A 321 -8.62 -9.32 -13.30
CA ALA A 321 -9.76 -9.96 -13.96
C ALA A 321 -9.89 -11.45 -13.60
N GLU A 322 -8.77 -12.16 -13.57
CA GLU A 322 -8.72 -13.59 -13.17
C GLU A 322 -9.19 -13.81 -11.73
N GLU A 323 -8.70 -12.97 -10.81
CA GLU A 323 -9.06 -13.05 -9.39
C GLU A 323 -10.56 -12.76 -9.21
N TYR A 324 -11.06 -11.73 -9.86
CA TYR A 324 -12.47 -11.35 -9.76
C TYR A 324 -13.41 -12.37 -10.42
N GLU A 325 -13.05 -12.92 -11.59
CA GLU A 325 -13.80 -14.00 -12.22
C GLU A 325 -13.90 -15.24 -11.31
N LEU A 326 -12.79 -15.59 -10.63
CA LEU A 326 -12.77 -16.70 -9.68
C LEU A 326 -13.75 -16.43 -8.51
N LEU A 327 -13.71 -15.25 -7.91
CA LEU A 327 -14.60 -14.87 -6.80
C LEU A 327 -16.07 -14.91 -7.22
N LEU A 328 -16.40 -14.34 -8.39
CA LEU A 328 -17.77 -14.38 -8.92
C LEU A 328 -18.26 -15.82 -9.18
N ASN A 329 -17.40 -16.70 -9.72
CA ASN A 329 -17.75 -18.09 -9.92
C ASN A 329 -17.99 -18.83 -8.61
N GLN A 330 -17.18 -18.59 -7.60
CA GLN A 330 -17.33 -19.21 -6.28
C GLN A 330 -18.66 -18.82 -5.64
N ILE A 331 -18.97 -17.53 -5.57
CA ILE A 331 -20.21 -17.06 -4.94
C ILE A 331 -21.46 -17.47 -5.74
N LEU A 332 -21.41 -17.46 -7.08
CA LEU A 332 -22.49 -17.93 -7.92
C LEU A 332 -22.80 -19.42 -7.69
N ASN A 333 -21.79 -20.24 -7.50
CA ASN A 333 -21.96 -21.68 -7.22
C ASN A 333 -22.59 -21.87 -5.82
N ILE A 334 -22.14 -21.15 -4.81
CA ILE A 334 -22.69 -21.21 -3.45
C ILE A 334 -24.18 -20.79 -3.43
N LEU A 335 -24.52 -19.69 -4.08
CA LEU A 335 -25.90 -19.17 -4.08
C LEU A 335 -26.87 -20.05 -4.90
N ARG A 336 -26.43 -20.73 -5.94
CA ARG A 336 -27.28 -21.70 -6.66
C ARG A 336 -27.82 -22.82 -5.76
N HIS A 337 -27.05 -23.23 -4.77
CA HIS A 337 -27.47 -24.24 -3.81
C HIS A 337 -28.36 -23.68 -2.70
N SER A 338 -28.45 -22.37 -2.56
CA SER A 338 -29.22 -21.66 -1.54
C SER A 338 -30.45 -20.94 -2.09
N GLN A 339 -30.94 -21.33 -3.27
CA GLN A 339 -32.07 -20.63 -3.93
C GLN A 339 -33.39 -20.67 -3.16
N ALA A 340 -33.60 -21.68 -2.34
CA ALA A 340 -34.80 -21.78 -1.49
C ALA A 340 -34.78 -20.69 -0.41
N GLU A 341 -33.62 -20.42 0.18
CA GLU A 341 -33.42 -19.35 1.18
C GLU A 341 -33.55 -17.97 0.54
N VAL A 342 -33.02 -17.77 -0.68
CA VAL A 342 -33.20 -16.52 -1.44
C VAL A 342 -34.68 -16.22 -1.60
N ASN A 343 -35.46 -17.17 -2.09
CA ASN A 343 -36.88 -17.01 -2.28
C ASN A 343 -37.63 -16.76 -0.95
N HIS A 344 -37.17 -17.33 0.15
CA HIS A 344 -37.80 -17.14 1.46
C HIS A 344 -37.55 -15.76 2.07
N TYR A 345 -36.30 -15.25 1.98
CA TYR A 345 -35.86 -14.03 2.69
C TYR A 345 -35.91 -12.76 1.84
N LEU A 346 -35.78 -12.86 0.49
CA LEU A 346 -35.61 -11.71 -0.39
C LEU A 346 -36.75 -11.58 -1.44
N TRP A 347 -37.79 -12.41 -1.37
CA TRP A 347 -38.84 -12.48 -2.41
C TRP A 347 -39.61 -11.15 -2.64
N ASP A 348 -39.79 -10.32 -1.61
CA ASP A 348 -40.63 -9.11 -1.70
C ASP A 348 -39.83 -7.80 -1.88
N GLY A 349 -38.59 -7.86 -2.28
CA GLY A 349 -37.74 -6.66 -2.30
C GLY A 349 -37.01 -6.43 -3.61
N ASP A 350 -37.15 -5.24 -4.20
CA ASP A 350 -36.19 -4.68 -5.14
C ASP A 350 -35.02 -4.08 -4.33
N LEU A 351 -33.86 -4.75 -4.39
CA LEU A 351 -32.62 -4.32 -3.72
C LEU A 351 -31.67 -3.57 -4.65
N SER A 352 -32.14 -3.10 -5.81
CA SER A 352 -31.30 -2.41 -6.83
C SER A 352 -30.62 -1.14 -6.33
N HIS A 353 -31.13 -0.56 -5.24
CA HIS A 353 -30.53 0.60 -4.56
C HIS A 353 -29.38 0.23 -3.61
N LEU A 354 -29.23 -1.05 -3.27
CA LEU A 354 -28.15 -1.55 -2.41
C LEU A 354 -26.96 -2.03 -3.24
N GLN A 355 -25.80 -2.10 -2.61
CA GLN A 355 -24.57 -2.52 -3.25
C GLN A 355 -23.93 -3.71 -2.52
N LEU A 356 -23.47 -4.67 -3.30
CA LEU A 356 -22.74 -5.84 -2.82
C LEU A 356 -21.35 -5.87 -3.40
N ILE A 357 -20.37 -6.09 -2.55
CA ILE A 357 -18.97 -6.28 -2.89
C ILE A 357 -18.58 -7.72 -2.56
N VAL A 358 -18.01 -8.42 -3.54
CA VAL A 358 -17.49 -9.78 -3.34
C VAL A 358 -16.00 -9.70 -3.06
N GLU A 359 -15.56 -10.19 -1.90
CA GLU A 359 -14.17 -10.22 -1.50
C GLU A 359 -13.62 -11.65 -1.41
N GLY A 360 -12.30 -11.78 -1.56
CA GLY A 360 -11.57 -13.01 -1.29
C GLY A 360 -11.20 -13.12 0.19
N GLY A 361 -11.00 -14.36 0.67
CA GLY A 361 -10.53 -14.61 2.03
C GLY A 361 -11.62 -15.11 2.99
N GLU A 362 -11.26 -15.20 4.28
CA GLU A 362 -12.10 -15.73 5.37
C GLU A 362 -12.59 -14.61 6.31
N ALA A 363 -12.83 -13.43 5.78
CA ALA A 363 -13.36 -12.32 6.58
C ALA A 363 -14.83 -12.59 6.99
N PRO A 364 -15.35 -11.98 8.07
CA PRO A 364 -16.77 -12.05 8.38
C PRO A 364 -17.60 -11.23 7.40
N LEU A 365 -18.89 -11.56 7.26
CA LEU A 365 -19.89 -10.72 6.59
C LEU A 365 -19.94 -9.36 7.30
N THR A 366 -19.78 -8.28 6.55
CA THR A 366 -19.79 -6.93 7.12
C THR A 366 -20.60 -5.96 6.28
N LEU A 367 -21.20 -4.98 6.94
CA LEU A 367 -21.75 -3.80 6.30
C LEU A 367 -20.74 -2.67 6.42
N SER A 368 -20.31 -2.12 5.29
CA SER A 368 -19.34 -1.02 5.27
C SER A 368 -19.94 0.27 5.85
N SER A 369 -19.10 1.21 6.23
CA SER A 369 -19.54 2.54 6.67
C SER A 369 -20.23 3.35 5.56
N SER A 370 -20.17 2.90 4.30
CA SER A 370 -20.84 3.47 3.14
C SER A 370 -22.14 2.71 2.76
N GLY A 371 -22.58 1.73 3.57
CA GLY A 371 -23.80 0.96 3.34
C GLY A 371 -23.66 -0.19 2.32
N GLN A 372 -22.44 -0.55 1.92
CA GLN A 372 -22.19 -1.66 1.01
C GLN A 372 -22.07 -2.97 1.79
N PHE A 373 -22.68 -4.03 1.28
CA PHE A 373 -22.49 -5.38 1.81
C PHE A 373 -21.16 -5.95 1.32
N ILE A 374 -20.28 -6.28 2.24
CA ILE A 374 -19.01 -6.95 1.95
C ILE A 374 -19.17 -8.42 2.26
N VAL A 375 -19.07 -9.24 1.20
CA VAL A 375 -19.36 -10.67 1.25
C VAL A 375 -18.15 -11.46 0.78
N PRO A 376 -17.52 -12.24 1.68
CA PRO A 376 -16.48 -13.18 1.28
C PRO A 376 -17.06 -14.33 0.45
N ALA A 377 -16.36 -14.67 -0.64
CA ALA A 377 -16.81 -15.73 -1.56
C ALA A 377 -16.81 -17.16 -0.95
N THR A 378 -16.33 -17.31 0.29
CA THR A 378 -16.26 -18.60 1.01
C THR A 378 -17.43 -18.85 1.96
N VAL A 379 -18.25 -17.85 2.23
CA VAL A 379 -19.35 -17.92 3.20
C VAL A 379 -20.55 -18.69 2.61
N PRO A 380 -21.23 -19.56 3.39
CA PRO A 380 -22.44 -20.26 2.92
C PRO A 380 -23.54 -19.30 2.43
N GLY A 381 -24.20 -19.64 1.32
CA GLY A 381 -25.18 -18.77 0.69
C GLY A 381 -26.37 -18.43 1.60
N SER A 382 -26.84 -19.36 2.43
CA SER A 382 -27.91 -19.12 3.42
C SER A 382 -27.54 -18.02 4.42
N MET A 383 -26.27 -17.95 4.85
CA MET A 383 -25.78 -16.91 5.74
C MET A 383 -25.72 -15.55 5.03
N ILE A 384 -25.30 -15.54 3.75
CA ILE A 384 -25.26 -14.33 2.94
C ILE A 384 -26.67 -13.73 2.79
N VAL A 385 -27.62 -14.56 2.38
CA VAL A 385 -29.01 -14.14 2.16
C VAL A 385 -29.65 -13.60 3.44
N LYS A 386 -29.47 -14.32 4.55
CA LYS A 386 -29.97 -13.90 5.86
C LYS A 386 -29.33 -12.58 6.29
N PHE A 387 -28.02 -12.43 6.12
CA PHE A 387 -27.31 -11.20 6.48
C PHE A 387 -27.83 -9.99 5.69
N ILE A 388 -28.07 -10.15 4.39
CA ILE A 388 -28.65 -9.08 3.55
C ILE A 388 -30.06 -8.74 4.04
N ALA A 389 -30.89 -9.75 4.29
CA ALA A 389 -32.27 -9.54 4.75
C ALA A 389 -32.33 -8.81 6.10
N ASP A 390 -31.48 -9.21 7.05
CA ASP A 390 -31.43 -8.64 8.40
C ASP A 390 -30.91 -7.19 8.41
N ASN A 391 -30.08 -6.79 7.42
CA ASN A 391 -29.40 -5.50 7.41
C ASN A 391 -29.81 -4.54 6.27
N LYS A 392 -30.76 -4.92 5.41
CA LYS A 392 -31.16 -4.12 4.23
C LYS A 392 -31.65 -2.71 4.57
N GLU A 393 -32.44 -2.54 5.62
CA GLU A 393 -32.98 -1.25 6.04
C GLU A 393 -31.87 -0.34 6.62
N MET A 394 -30.98 -0.94 7.40
CA MET A 394 -29.81 -0.22 7.94
C MET A 394 -28.87 0.21 6.80
N ALA A 395 -28.60 -0.67 5.82
CA ALA A 395 -27.79 -0.35 4.66
C ALA A 395 -28.37 0.82 3.87
N PHE A 396 -29.68 0.82 3.63
CA PHE A 396 -30.38 1.91 2.92
C PHE A 396 -30.27 3.25 3.65
N THR A 397 -30.50 3.26 4.96
CA THR A 397 -30.33 4.47 5.78
C THR A 397 -28.89 5.00 5.72
N VAL A 398 -27.89 4.12 5.84
CA VAL A 398 -26.48 4.48 5.76
C VAL A 398 -26.13 5.07 4.38
N ILE A 399 -26.66 4.49 3.29
CA ILE A 399 -26.41 5.02 1.93
C ILE A 399 -26.98 6.44 1.81
N GLN A 400 -28.20 6.69 2.25
CA GLN A 400 -28.82 8.02 2.20
C GLN A 400 -28.05 9.04 3.02
N ASP A 401 -27.65 8.69 4.24
CA ASP A 401 -26.84 9.55 5.10
C ASP A 401 -25.48 9.85 4.48
N MET A 402 -24.85 8.84 3.85
CA MET A 402 -23.56 9.02 3.19
C MET A 402 -23.65 9.88 1.94
N GLU A 403 -24.68 9.73 1.11
CA GLU A 403 -24.89 10.61 -0.05
C GLU A 403 -25.06 12.07 0.36
N LEU A 404 -25.83 12.31 1.41
CA LEU A 404 -26.01 13.65 1.96
C LEU A 404 -24.67 14.22 2.46
N LEU A 405 -23.93 13.43 3.23
CA LEU A 405 -22.62 13.82 3.76
C LEU A 405 -21.61 14.11 2.66
N MET A 406 -21.56 13.28 1.60
CA MET A 406 -20.66 13.51 0.46
C MET A 406 -20.98 14.80 -0.27
N ARG A 407 -22.28 15.09 -0.51
CA ARG A 407 -22.68 16.38 -1.12
C ARG A 407 -22.30 17.57 -0.25
N MET A 408 -22.49 17.46 1.08
CA MET A 408 -22.04 18.50 2.00
C MET A 408 -20.51 18.66 2.01
N GLU A 409 -19.77 17.55 1.99
CA GLU A 409 -18.31 17.52 1.90
C GLU A 409 -17.83 18.27 0.66
N ASP A 410 -18.39 17.96 -0.52
CA ASP A 410 -18.01 18.60 -1.78
C ASP A 410 -18.24 20.12 -1.74
N VAL A 411 -19.38 20.55 -1.24
CA VAL A 411 -19.71 21.98 -1.14
C VAL A 411 -18.72 22.70 -0.20
N VAL A 412 -18.46 22.14 0.98
CA VAL A 412 -17.57 22.79 1.97
C VAL A 412 -16.11 22.73 1.51
N GLN A 413 -15.70 21.68 0.82
CA GLN A 413 -14.37 21.62 0.20
C GLN A 413 -14.15 22.71 -0.84
N GLU A 414 -15.12 22.92 -1.74
CA GLU A 414 -15.00 23.95 -2.77
C GLU A 414 -14.98 25.36 -2.15
N GLN A 415 -15.83 25.63 -1.17
CA GLN A 415 -15.80 26.89 -0.40
C GLN A 415 -14.44 27.11 0.28
N CYS A 416 -13.89 26.05 0.88
CA CYS A 416 -12.58 26.09 1.53
C CYS A 416 -11.45 26.36 0.54
N LYS A 417 -11.49 25.69 -0.62
CA LYS A 417 -10.54 25.88 -1.71
C LYS A 417 -10.53 27.31 -2.24
N ASP A 418 -11.72 27.87 -2.50
CA ASP A 418 -11.87 29.23 -2.99
C ASP A 418 -11.42 30.27 -1.95
N ARG A 419 -11.87 30.12 -0.70
CA ARG A 419 -11.58 31.09 0.36
C ARG A 419 -10.10 31.15 0.72
N LEU A 420 -9.43 30.00 0.77
CA LEU A 420 -7.99 29.88 1.07
C LEU A 420 -7.11 29.94 -0.18
N GLN A 421 -7.70 30.06 -1.37
CA GLN A 421 -6.99 30.04 -2.66
C GLN A 421 -6.10 28.79 -2.82
N LEU A 422 -6.62 27.63 -2.48
CA LEU A 422 -5.87 26.36 -2.58
C LEU A 422 -5.89 25.84 -4.02
N THR A 423 -4.80 25.20 -4.43
CA THR A 423 -4.76 24.46 -5.69
C THR A 423 -5.67 23.23 -5.63
N SER A 424 -5.65 22.52 -4.50
CA SER A 424 -6.51 21.39 -4.22
C SER A 424 -6.67 21.16 -2.73
N ILE A 425 -7.82 20.61 -2.36
CA ILE A 425 -8.04 20.07 -1.02
C ILE A 425 -8.56 18.65 -1.16
N SER A 426 -8.07 17.72 -0.36
CA SER A 426 -8.44 16.31 -0.43
C SER A 426 -8.45 15.68 0.95
N ARG A 427 -9.12 14.55 1.05
CA ARG A 427 -9.23 13.75 2.26
C ARG A 427 -8.37 12.49 2.16
N ASP A 428 -7.71 12.12 3.24
CA ASP A 428 -7.08 10.81 3.42
C ASP A 428 -8.15 9.74 3.68
N GLU A 429 -7.93 8.50 3.25
CA GLU A 429 -8.87 7.39 3.45
C GLU A 429 -9.18 7.10 4.93
N SER A 430 -8.27 7.46 5.83
CA SER A 430 -8.42 7.30 7.28
C SER A 430 -9.33 8.36 7.94
N VAL A 431 -9.79 9.37 7.18
CA VAL A 431 -10.63 10.47 7.65
C VAL A 431 -12.05 10.28 7.12
N THR A 432 -13.05 10.37 7.99
CA THR A 432 -14.47 10.26 7.58
C THR A 432 -14.98 11.56 6.94
N PRO A 433 -16.05 11.51 6.11
CA PRO A 433 -16.67 12.73 5.55
C PRO A 433 -17.05 13.77 6.63
N LYS A 434 -17.61 13.33 7.75
CA LYS A 434 -17.95 14.21 8.88
C LYS A 434 -16.73 14.94 9.45
N GLN A 435 -15.61 14.24 9.60
CA GLN A 435 -14.35 14.82 10.06
C GLN A 435 -13.79 15.81 9.04
N MET A 436 -13.92 15.51 7.74
CA MET A 436 -13.51 16.41 6.67
C MET A 436 -14.32 17.70 6.69
N ILE A 437 -15.66 17.61 6.78
CA ILE A 437 -16.54 18.77 6.89
C ILE A 437 -16.14 19.63 8.10
N SER A 438 -16.03 19.03 9.29
CA SER A 438 -15.63 19.74 10.50
C SER A 438 -14.24 20.39 10.40
N CYS A 439 -13.31 19.77 9.69
CA CYS A 439 -12.00 20.35 9.42
C CYS A 439 -12.11 21.57 8.50
N CYS A 440 -12.85 21.46 7.41
CA CYS A 440 -13.03 22.54 6.45
C CYS A 440 -13.78 23.73 7.06
N GLU A 441 -14.81 23.50 7.88
CA GLU A 441 -15.52 24.56 8.60
C GLU A 441 -14.56 25.39 9.46
N ARG A 442 -13.69 24.73 10.24
CA ARG A 442 -12.67 25.42 11.05
C ARG A 442 -11.62 26.13 10.19
N LEU A 443 -11.24 25.54 9.04
CA LEU A 443 -10.35 26.23 8.10
C LEU A 443 -10.97 27.50 7.53
N LEU A 444 -12.28 27.52 7.31
CA LEU A 444 -13.03 28.70 6.87
C LEU A 444 -13.13 29.77 7.96
N GLU A 445 -13.36 29.37 9.23
CA GLU A 445 -13.38 30.27 10.38
C GLU A 445 -12.05 31.01 10.55
N ASP A 446 -10.93 30.29 10.46
CA ASP A 446 -9.58 30.80 10.64
C ASP A 446 -8.89 31.26 9.34
N ALA A 447 -9.62 31.34 8.23
CA ALA A 447 -9.07 31.59 6.89
C ALA A 447 -8.16 32.84 6.79
N VAL A 448 -8.44 33.89 7.56
CA VAL A 448 -7.67 35.15 7.59
C VAL A 448 -6.22 34.90 8.04
N TYR A 449 -6.01 33.95 8.95
CA TYR A 449 -4.69 33.63 9.52
C TYR A 449 -3.93 32.55 8.75
N LEU A 450 -4.60 31.89 7.83
CA LEU A 450 -4.06 30.73 7.08
C LEU A 450 -3.51 31.08 5.68
N SER A 451 -3.13 32.34 5.47
CA SER A 451 -2.56 32.81 4.19
C SER A 451 -1.34 31.99 3.71
N ALA A 452 -0.61 31.36 4.65
CA ALA A 452 0.51 30.48 4.33
C ALA A 452 0.13 29.19 3.55
N LEU A 453 -1.15 28.86 3.45
CA LEU A 453 -1.68 27.75 2.66
C LEU A 453 -2.01 28.15 1.22
N SER A 454 -2.09 29.43 0.91
CA SER A 454 -2.49 29.93 -0.42
C SER A 454 -1.55 29.42 -1.50
N GLY A 455 -2.13 28.99 -2.62
CA GLY A 455 -1.41 28.39 -3.76
C GLY A 455 -0.90 26.96 -3.52
N GLY A 456 -1.10 26.41 -2.32
CA GLY A 456 -0.69 25.05 -1.97
C GLY A 456 -1.79 24.01 -2.16
N SER A 457 -1.43 22.72 -2.04
CA SER A 457 -2.38 21.63 -1.92
C SER A 457 -2.45 21.18 -0.45
N VAL A 458 -3.68 20.94 0.03
CA VAL A 458 -3.94 20.50 1.41
C VAL A 458 -4.56 19.12 1.41
N ARG A 459 -4.05 18.22 2.26
CA ARG A 459 -4.64 16.92 2.51
C ARG A 459 -5.03 16.81 3.98
N VAL A 460 -6.31 16.57 4.23
CA VAL A 460 -6.80 16.34 5.59
C VAL A 460 -6.54 14.90 5.98
N SER A 461 -5.86 14.69 7.10
CA SER A 461 -5.42 13.38 7.60
C SER A 461 -5.49 13.31 9.14
N ASN A 462 -4.73 12.42 9.76
CA ASN A 462 -4.60 12.31 11.21
C ASN A 462 -3.27 12.88 11.74
N TYR A 463 -2.44 13.50 10.87
CA TYR A 463 -1.10 13.98 11.25
C TYR A 463 -0.65 15.17 10.40
N TYR A 464 0.31 15.92 10.93
CA TYR A 464 0.99 16.98 10.19
C TYR A 464 2.15 16.43 9.37
N ALA A 465 2.21 16.71 8.07
CA ALA A 465 3.35 16.40 7.22
C ALA A 465 3.47 17.32 6.00
N VAL A 466 4.69 17.48 5.50
CA VAL A 466 4.93 18.00 4.15
C VAL A 466 5.11 16.80 3.23
N MET A 467 4.18 16.63 2.32
CA MET A 467 4.11 15.52 1.36
C MET A 467 5.29 15.54 0.38
N LYS A 468 5.42 14.49 -0.44
CA LYS A 468 6.52 14.38 -1.42
C LYS A 468 6.40 15.41 -2.53
N ASP A 469 5.18 15.77 -2.91
CA ASP A 469 4.81 16.76 -3.93
C ASP A 469 4.83 18.21 -3.42
N GLY A 470 5.13 18.42 -2.13
CA GLY A 470 5.07 19.73 -1.46
C GLY A 470 3.70 20.06 -0.89
N GLY A 471 2.70 19.18 -1.08
CA GLY A 471 1.40 19.32 -0.43
C GLY A 471 1.53 19.24 1.10
N ILE A 472 0.60 19.86 1.78
CA ILE A 472 0.55 19.93 3.23
C ILE A 472 -0.53 19.00 3.74
N SER A 473 -0.15 18.05 4.59
CA SER A 473 -1.07 17.19 5.32
C SER A 473 -1.34 17.80 6.70
N ILE A 474 -2.61 17.97 7.04
CA ILE A 474 -3.06 18.51 8.33
C ILE A 474 -4.00 17.51 9.03
N PRO A 475 -3.94 17.36 10.36
CA PRO A 475 -4.89 16.51 11.07
C PRO A 475 -6.28 17.14 11.04
N TRP A 476 -7.31 16.30 10.87
CA TRP A 476 -8.71 16.76 10.84
C TRP A 476 -9.13 17.53 12.12
N ASN A 477 -8.48 17.25 13.26
CA ASN A 477 -8.73 17.86 14.57
C ASN A 477 -7.63 18.85 14.97
N TRP A 478 -7.01 19.53 14.00
CA TRP A 478 -5.98 20.51 14.27
C TRP A 478 -6.45 21.59 15.27
N LYS A 479 -5.52 22.18 16.02
CA LYS A 479 -5.82 23.20 17.04
C LYS A 479 -5.58 24.59 16.48
N SER A 480 -6.54 25.48 16.74
CA SER A 480 -6.40 26.91 16.53
C SER A 480 -5.69 27.57 17.72
N ASP A 481 -4.87 28.60 17.45
CA ASP A 481 -4.27 29.43 18.50
C ASP A 481 -5.23 30.54 19.02
N ILE A 482 -6.44 30.61 18.47
CA ILE A 482 -7.39 31.72 18.63
C ILE A 482 -8.50 31.33 19.61
N SER A 483 -8.17 30.64 20.67
CA SER A 483 -9.11 30.38 21.78
C SER A 483 -8.67 31.07 23.06
#